data_4baf0fbadc0011372f8c03bc6bcdfefa
#
_entry.id   4baf0fbadc0011372f8c03bc6bcdfefa
#
_cell.length_a   1.000
_cell.length_b   1.000
_cell.length_c   1.000
_cell.angle_alpha   90.00
_cell.angle_beta   90.00
_cell.angle_gamma   90.00
#
_symmetry.space_group_name_H-M   'P 1'
#
loop_
_entity.id
_entity.type
_entity.pdbx_description
1 polymer ?
#
loop_
_entity_poly.entity_id
_entity_poly.type
_entity_poly.pdbx_seq_one_letter_code
_entity_poly.pdbx_strand_id
1 'polypeptide(L)'
;IVDVVANHLRGDHNNIDNDLKPSEYWHTFGGGIDWKNRWQVTHGSIGMPDIATENPYVQQKVCNYVQELKSVGVDGLRWDAAKHIGVPSEGDDFWKSVTQYGLYNYGEILGGPDDRSTGNEDIMKEYTDYISVTDSNYGKELRDSFNSGKAPTSSGNWSEKGISNDKLLYWGESHDTWSNNKDWGFSNEMSQNVIDRAYAVAASRN
;
A
#
# COMPACT_ATOMS: atom_id res chain seq x y z
N ILE A 1 -3.43 -15.30 3.36
CA ILE A 1 -2.93 -14.09 2.70
C ILE A 1 -1.43 -14.01 2.89
N VAL A 2 -0.68 -13.71 1.82
CA VAL A 2 0.78 -13.56 1.83
C VAL A 2 1.12 -12.09 1.60
N ASP A 3 2.14 -11.62 2.29
CA ASP A 3 2.70 -10.28 2.11
C ASP A 3 3.71 -10.29 0.95
N VAL A 4 3.50 -9.45 -0.04
CA VAL A 4 4.30 -9.37 -1.27
C VAL A 4 4.95 -8.00 -1.38
N VAL A 5 6.27 -7.97 -1.34
CA VAL A 5 7.07 -6.75 -1.54
C VAL A 5 7.51 -6.71 -3.01
N ALA A 6 6.84 -5.91 -3.83
CA ALA A 6 7.11 -5.82 -5.26
C ALA A 6 7.68 -4.46 -5.69
N ASN A 7 7.51 -3.41 -4.89
CA ASN A 7 8.00 -2.09 -5.20
C ASN A 7 9.52 -1.96 -5.03
N HIS A 8 10.11 -2.65 -4.08
CA HIS A 8 11.53 -2.49 -3.73
C HIS A 8 12.14 -3.81 -3.27
N LEU A 9 13.46 -3.86 -3.23
CA LEU A 9 14.19 -4.98 -2.63
C LEU A 9 15.07 -4.49 -1.48
N ARG A 10 15.25 -5.37 -0.48
CA ARG A 10 16.16 -5.11 0.63
C ARG A 10 17.60 -5.32 0.19
N GLY A 11 18.49 -4.39 0.56
CA GLY A 11 19.92 -4.60 0.57
C GLY A 11 20.66 -4.13 -0.67
N ASP A 12 21.85 -4.64 -0.84
CA ASP A 12 22.72 -4.28 -1.93
C ASP A 12 22.42 -5.12 -3.19
N HIS A 13 22.77 -4.59 -4.35
CA HIS A 13 22.63 -5.26 -5.64
C HIS A 13 23.39 -6.59 -5.75
N ASN A 14 24.27 -6.92 -4.80
CA ASN A 14 25.06 -8.15 -4.84
C ASN A 14 24.22 -9.38 -4.48
N ASN A 15 23.15 -9.19 -3.70
CA ASN A 15 22.25 -10.26 -3.24
C ASN A 15 20.96 -10.38 -4.07
N ILE A 16 20.87 -9.66 -5.19
CA ILE A 16 19.72 -9.72 -6.10
C ILE A 16 19.93 -10.86 -7.11
N ASP A 17 18.82 -11.51 -7.48
CA ASP A 17 18.82 -12.49 -8.56
C ASP A 17 19.50 -11.90 -9.82
N ASN A 18 20.33 -12.69 -10.47
CA ASN A 18 21.07 -12.24 -11.62
C ASN A 18 20.17 -11.72 -12.75
N ASP A 19 18.97 -12.27 -12.86
CA ASP A 19 17.97 -11.86 -13.85
C ASP A 19 17.38 -10.46 -13.56
N LEU A 20 17.54 -9.94 -12.36
CA LEU A 20 17.09 -8.60 -11.96
C LEU A 20 18.24 -7.59 -11.81
N LYS A 21 19.48 -7.97 -12.16
CA LYS A 21 20.64 -7.06 -12.11
C LYS A 21 20.71 -5.98 -13.19
N PRO A 22 20.15 -6.15 -14.41
CA PRO A 22 20.15 -5.09 -15.41
C PRO A 22 19.53 -3.78 -14.89
N SER A 23 20.19 -2.66 -15.20
CA SER A 23 19.82 -1.34 -14.66
C SER A 23 18.44 -0.85 -15.11
N GLU A 24 17.95 -1.33 -16.26
CA GLU A 24 16.62 -1.01 -16.78
C GLU A 24 15.45 -1.55 -15.95
N TYR A 25 15.73 -2.39 -14.95
CA TYR A 25 14.71 -2.91 -14.01
C TYR A 25 14.62 -2.10 -12.72
N TRP A 26 15.33 -0.98 -12.64
CA TRP A 26 15.45 -0.15 -11.45
C TRP A 26 15.25 1.31 -11.77
N HIS A 27 14.49 1.99 -10.93
CA HIS A 27 14.45 3.43 -10.95
C HIS A 27 15.75 4.01 -10.37
N THR A 28 16.22 5.10 -10.98
CA THR A 28 17.49 5.74 -10.59
C THR A 28 17.29 7.08 -9.90
N PHE A 29 16.04 7.49 -9.64
CA PHE A 29 15.75 8.72 -8.93
C PHE A 29 16.18 8.59 -7.46
N GLY A 30 17.29 9.21 -7.12
CA GLY A 30 17.97 9.07 -5.81
C GLY A 30 17.80 10.28 -4.88
N GLY A 31 16.90 11.19 -5.17
CA GLY A 31 16.59 12.35 -4.31
C GLY A 31 15.59 12.03 -3.21
N GLY A 32 15.40 12.96 -2.27
CA GLY A 32 14.26 12.91 -1.36
C GLY A 32 12.96 13.04 -2.15
N ILE A 33 11.94 12.25 -1.78
CA ILE A 33 10.64 12.27 -2.45
C ILE A 33 9.90 13.57 -2.07
N ASP A 34 9.51 14.35 -3.07
CA ASP A 34 8.42 15.32 -2.91
C ASP A 34 7.09 14.57 -2.97
N TRP A 35 6.47 14.37 -1.82
CA TRP A 35 5.22 13.63 -1.67
C TRP A 35 4.03 14.26 -2.42
N LYS A 36 4.13 15.50 -2.86
CA LYS A 36 3.16 16.16 -3.74
C LYS A 36 3.43 15.93 -5.22
N ASN A 37 4.53 15.30 -5.55
CA ASN A 37 4.87 14.94 -6.92
C ASN A 37 4.64 13.44 -7.11
N ARG A 38 3.51 13.07 -7.69
CA ARG A 38 3.12 11.68 -7.88
C ARG A 38 4.16 10.84 -8.64
N TRP A 39 4.81 11.42 -9.65
CA TRP A 39 5.89 10.73 -10.36
C TRP A 39 7.06 10.37 -9.42
N GLN A 40 7.42 11.29 -8.53
CA GLN A 40 8.47 10.99 -7.55
C GLN A 40 8.02 9.96 -6.51
N VAL A 41 6.74 9.88 -6.19
CA VAL A 41 6.20 8.86 -5.30
C VAL A 41 6.33 7.47 -5.92
N THR A 42 6.16 7.35 -7.24
CA THR A 42 6.23 6.05 -7.95
C THR A 42 7.61 5.69 -8.49
N HIS A 43 8.56 6.62 -8.52
CA HIS A 43 9.90 6.39 -9.07
C HIS A 43 11.01 6.71 -8.06
N GLY A 44 10.65 7.08 -6.84
CA GLY A 44 11.56 7.51 -5.81
C GLY A 44 11.81 6.46 -4.75
N SER A 45 13.09 6.24 -4.44
CA SER A 45 13.49 5.30 -3.40
C SER A 45 12.98 5.73 -2.02
N ILE A 46 12.34 4.82 -1.31
CA ILE A 46 11.97 4.96 0.11
C ILE A 46 13.10 4.50 1.05
N GLY A 47 14.34 4.56 0.58
CA GLY A 47 15.52 4.12 1.33
C GLY A 47 16.00 2.71 0.95
N MET A 48 15.35 2.09 -0.04
CA MET A 48 15.67 0.77 -0.59
C MET A 48 15.68 0.84 -2.11
N PRO A 49 16.40 -0.06 -2.81
CA PRO A 49 16.40 -0.10 -4.27
C PRO A 49 14.98 -0.25 -4.83
N ASP A 50 14.58 0.70 -5.66
CA ASP A 50 13.23 0.83 -6.20
C ASP A 50 13.13 0.14 -7.57
N ILE A 51 12.12 -0.71 -7.75
CA ILE A 51 11.96 -1.55 -8.95
C ILE A 51 11.09 -0.80 -9.96
N ALA A 52 11.50 -0.82 -11.23
CA ALA A 52 10.71 -0.30 -12.35
C ALA A 52 9.52 -1.25 -12.64
N THR A 53 8.42 -1.07 -11.90
CA THR A 53 7.23 -1.94 -11.98
C THR A 53 6.50 -1.84 -13.31
N GLU A 54 6.66 -0.75 -14.04
CA GLU A 54 6.16 -0.56 -15.40
C GLU A 54 6.92 -1.41 -16.43
N ASN A 55 8.09 -1.96 -16.08
CA ASN A 55 8.87 -2.79 -16.99
C ASN A 55 8.19 -4.16 -17.20
N PRO A 56 7.90 -4.56 -18.46
CA PRO A 56 7.19 -5.82 -18.74
C PRO A 56 7.92 -7.08 -18.25
N TYR A 57 9.24 -7.07 -18.19
CA TYR A 57 10.00 -8.19 -17.66
C TYR A 57 9.83 -8.32 -16.15
N VAL A 58 9.86 -7.20 -15.43
CA VAL A 58 9.59 -7.17 -14.00
C VAL A 58 8.17 -7.68 -13.73
N GLN A 59 7.18 -7.17 -14.46
CA GLN A 59 5.79 -7.64 -14.35
C GLN A 59 5.70 -9.16 -14.58
N GLN A 60 6.36 -9.70 -15.59
CA GLN A 60 6.35 -11.14 -15.85
C GLN A 60 6.97 -11.95 -14.70
N LYS A 61 8.06 -11.46 -14.09
CA LYS A 61 8.67 -12.12 -12.91
C LYS A 61 7.70 -12.14 -11.73
N VAL A 62 7.03 -11.02 -11.45
CA VAL A 62 6.02 -10.96 -10.37
C VAL A 62 4.81 -11.84 -10.70
N CYS A 63 4.35 -11.86 -11.95
CA CYS A 63 3.28 -12.76 -12.38
C CYS A 63 3.63 -14.25 -12.14
N ASN A 64 4.85 -14.65 -12.46
CA ASN A 64 5.30 -16.02 -12.21
C ASN A 64 5.29 -16.35 -10.72
N TYR A 65 5.76 -15.42 -9.87
CA TYR A 65 5.73 -15.56 -8.42
C TYR A 65 4.29 -15.67 -7.88
N VAL A 66 3.37 -14.83 -8.36
CA VAL A 66 1.94 -14.91 -7.98
C VAL A 66 1.32 -16.25 -8.37
N GLN A 67 1.66 -16.78 -9.55
CA GLN A 67 1.19 -18.11 -9.98
C GLN A 67 1.74 -19.23 -9.10
N GLU A 68 3.01 -19.13 -8.70
CA GLU A 68 3.62 -20.07 -7.76
C GLU A 68 2.91 -20.04 -6.40
N LEU A 69 2.68 -18.86 -5.82
CA LEU A 69 1.93 -18.71 -4.59
C LEU A 69 0.52 -19.32 -4.69
N LYS A 70 -0.19 -19.05 -5.79
CA LYS A 70 -1.48 -19.67 -6.05
C LYS A 70 -1.40 -21.19 -6.11
N SER A 71 -0.38 -21.74 -6.74
CA SER A 71 -0.20 -23.18 -6.91
C SER A 71 -0.02 -23.94 -5.59
N VAL A 72 0.50 -23.25 -4.57
CA VAL A 72 0.68 -23.82 -3.22
C VAL A 72 -0.49 -23.49 -2.27
N GLY A 73 -1.59 -22.95 -2.79
CA GLY A 73 -2.84 -22.77 -2.04
C GLY A 73 -2.98 -21.44 -1.32
N VAL A 74 -2.30 -20.37 -1.78
CA VAL A 74 -2.52 -19.01 -1.27
C VAL A 74 -3.85 -18.48 -1.80
N ASP A 75 -4.67 -17.88 -0.92
CA ASP A 75 -6.00 -17.33 -1.25
C ASP A 75 -5.96 -15.83 -1.57
N GLY A 76 -4.94 -15.11 -1.08
CA GLY A 76 -4.86 -13.66 -1.28
C GLY A 76 -3.48 -13.08 -1.00
N LEU A 77 -3.29 -11.87 -1.48
CA LEU A 77 -2.04 -11.13 -1.40
C LEU A 77 -2.26 -9.76 -0.74
N ARG A 78 -1.36 -9.39 0.16
CA ARG A 78 -1.17 -8.02 0.62
C ARG A 78 0.03 -7.46 -0.13
N TRP A 79 -0.15 -6.37 -0.84
CA TRP A 79 0.91 -5.68 -1.57
C TRP A 79 1.50 -4.57 -0.71
N ASP A 80 2.73 -4.78 -0.28
CA ASP A 80 3.51 -3.81 0.48
C ASP A 80 3.80 -2.56 -0.36
N ALA A 81 3.79 -1.40 0.28
CA ALA A 81 4.13 -0.12 -0.35
C ALA A 81 3.40 0.13 -1.69
N ALA A 82 2.16 -0.34 -1.84
CA ALA A 82 1.39 -0.29 -3.09
C ALA A 82 1.25 1.13 -3.66
N LYS A 83 1.25 2.16 -2.82
CA LYS A 83 1.21 3.55 -3.27
C LYS A 83 2.40 3.96 -4.14
N HIS A 84 3.50 3.23 -4.07
CA HIS A 84 4.72 3.50 -4.82
C HIS A 84 4.76 2.80 -6.19
N ILE A 85 3.77 1.97 -6.48
CA ILE A 85 3.57 1.34 -7.79
C ILE A 85 2.54 2.17 -8.56
N GLY A 86 2.83 2.49 -9.81
CA GLY A 86 1.95 3.27 -10.68
C GLY A 86 0.64 2.57 -11.02
N VAL A 87 -0.27 3.31 -11.65
CA VAL A 87 -1.53 2.80 -12.21
C VAL A 87 -1.53 2.98 -13.73
N PRO A 88 -2.43 2.32 -14.48
CA PRO A 88 -2.43 2.37 -15.95
C PRO A 88 -2.49 3.79 -16.55
N SER A 89 -3.21 4.73 -15.93
CA SER A 89 -3.22 6.12 -16.38
C SER A 89 -1.85 6.82 -16.25
N GLU A 90 -0.95 6.26 -15.44
CA GLU A 90 0.43 6.71 -15.26
C GLU A 90 1.42 5.92 -16.14
N GLY A 91 0.94 4.99 -16.94
CA GLY A 91 1.74 4.15 -17.84
C GLY A 91 2.25 2.84 -17.22
N ASP A 92 1.75 2.46 -16.04
CA ASP A 92 2.13 1.23 -15.37
C ASP A 92 0.97 0.21 -15.36
N ASP A 93 1.08 -0.82 -16.19
CA ASP A 93 0.12 -1.94 -16.27
C ASP A 93 0.37 -3.03 -15.19
N PHE A 94 1.19 -2.76 -14.17
CA PHE A 94 1.54 -3.72 -13.13
C PHE A 94 0.29 -4.38 -12.51
N TRP A 95 -0.63 -3.59 -11.98
CA TRP A 95 -1.82 -4.11 -11.31
C TRP A 95 -2.68 -4.98 -12.22
N LYS A 96 -2.88 -4.55 -13.45
CA LYS A 96 -3.61 -5.32 -14.46
C LYS A 96 -2.94 -6.67 -14.73
N SER A 97 -1.61 -6.71 -14.72
CA SER A 97 -0.84 -7.92 -14.98
C SER A 97 -0.89 -8.90 -13.81
N VAL A 98 -0.71 -8.44 -12.55
CA VAL A 98 -0.52 -9.31 -11.40
C VAL A 98 -1.81 -9.76 -10.72
N THR A 99 -2.94 -9.06 -10.94
CA THR A 99 -4.20 -9.36 -10.25
C THR A 99 -5.14 -10.31 -11.00
N GLN A 100 -4.79 -10.73 -12.22
CA GLN A 100 -5.66 -11.56 -13.07
C GLN A 100 -5.80 -13.02 -12.64
N TYR A 101 -5.15 -13.45 -11.56
CA TYR A 101 -5.07 -14.87 -11.18
C TYR A 101 -6.19 -15.33 -10.24
N GLY A 102 -7.19 -14.49 -9.96
CA GLY A 102 -8.34 -14.84 -9.12
C GLY A 102 -8.00 -15.03 -7.65
N LEU A 103 -6.96 -14.37 -7.16
CA LEU A 103 -6.65 -14.22 -5.74
C LEU A 103 -7.30 -12.96 -5.20
N TYR A 104 -7.61 -12.92 -3.90
CA TYR A 104 -7.94 -11.67 -3.25
C TYR A 104 -6.68 -10.79 -3.16
N ASN A 105 -6.79 -9.52 -3.54
CA ASN A 105 -5.68 -8.59 -3.55
C ASN A 105 -6.03 -7.32 -2.78
N TYR A 106 -5.14 -6.90 -1.88
CA TYR A 106 -5.20 -5.57 -1.32
C TYR A 106 -3.83 -4.93 -1.20
N GLY A 107 -3.79 -3.62 -1.33
CA GLY A 107 -2.56 -2.83 -1.30
C GLY A 107 -2.49 -1.92 -0.08
N GLU A 108 -1.30 -1.80 0.49
CA GLU A 108 -1.01 -0.78 1.48
C GLU A 108 -0.83 0.58 0.80
N ILE A 109 -1.80 1.47 1.03
CA ILE A 109 -1.74 2.86 0.57
C ILE A 109 -1.73 3.77 1.80
N LEU A 110 -0.53 4.02 2.31
CA LEU A 110 -0.35 4.78 3.53
C LEU A 110 -0.57 6.27 3.27
N GLY A 111 -1.60 6.85 3.87
CA GLY A 111 -1.96 8.25 3.73
C GLY A 111 -2.70 8.63 2.45
N GLY A 112 -2.62 7.80 1.42
CA GLY A 112 -3.14 8.04 0.08
C GLY A 112 -2.07 7.88 -0.99
N PRO A 113 -2.43 7.98 -2.28
CA PRO A 113 -1.48 7.84 -3.39
C PRO A 113 -0.37 8.89 -3.36
N ASP A 114 -0.68 10.10 -2.91
CA ASP A 114 0.23 11.22 -2.71
C ASP A 114 -0.40 12.30 -1.83
N ASP A 115 0.35 13.37 -1.55
CA ASP A 115 -0.07 14.49 -0.69
C ASP A 115 -0.59 15.69 -1.49
N ARG A 116 -1.00 15.51 -2.75
CA ARG A 116 -1.66 16.58 -3.52
C ARG A 116 -3.01 16.93 -2.90
N SER A 117 -3.39 18.19 -3.03
CA SER A 117 -4.69 18.66 -2.54
C SER A 117 -5.87 18.21 -3.39
N THR A 118 -5.63 17.85 -4.66
CA THR A 118 -6.65 17.44 -5.65
C THR A 118 -6.06 16.39 -6.61
N GLY A 119 -6.92 15.53 -7.15
CA GLY A 119 -6.56 14.54 -8.18
C GLY A 119 -6.00 13.23 -7.64
N ASN A 120 -5.71 13.12 -6.36
CA ASN A 120 -5.31 11.85 -5.75
C ASN A 120 -6.49 10.89 -5.55
N GLU A 121 -7.73 11.42 -5.50
CA GLU A 121 -8.94 10.61 -5.46
C GLU A 121 -9.12 9.78 -6.74
N ASP A 122 -8.77 10.33 -7.89
CA ASP A 122 -8.90 9.62 -9.16
C ASP A 122 -7.89 8.46 -9.26
N ILE A 123 -6.65 8.69 -8.80
CA ILE A 123 -5.64 7.62 -8.71
C ILE A 123 -6.10 6.55 -7.70
N MET A 124 -6.65 6.96 -6.55
CA MET A 124 -7.15 6.02 -5.55
C MET A 124 -8.29 5.16 -6.10
N LYS A 125 -9.22 5.74 -6.87
CA LYS A 125 -10.28 5.00 -7.57
C LYS A 125 -9.70 4.00 -8.55
N GLU A 126 -8.70 4.39 -9.34
CA GLU A 126 -8.07 3.51 -10.32
C GLU A 126 -7.39 2.29 -9.65
N TYR A 127 -6.73 2.46 -8.49
CA TYR A 127 -6.27 1.31 -7.70
C TYR A 127 -7.42 0.34 -7.40
N THR A 128 -8.61 0.86 -7.07
CA THR A 128 -9.75 0.01 -6.68
C THR A 128 -10.39 -0.76 -7.84
N ASP A 129 -10.01 -0.48 -9.07
CA ASP A 129 -10.36 -1.32 -10.22
C ASP A 129 -9.63 -2.68 -10.17
N TYR A 130 -8.50 -2.74 -9.49
CA TYR A 130 -7.62 -3.92 -9.46
C TYR A 130 -7.50 -4.56 -8.07
N ILE A 131 -7.42 -3.76 -7.02
CA ILE A 131 -7.14 -4.19 -5.65
C ILE A 131 -8.07 -3.49 -4.65
N SER A 132 -8.27 -4.08 -3.49
CA SER A 132 -8.75 -3.31 -2.33
C SER A 132 -7.60 -2.51 -1.74
N VAL A 133 -7.88 -1.43 -1.02
CA VAL A 133 -6.87 -0.51 -0.51
C VAL A 133 -7.06 -0.23 0.98
N THR A 134 -5.99 0.03 1.69
CA THR A 134 -6.07 0.38 3.11
C THR A 134 -6.55 1.82 3.32
N ASP A 135 -7.48 2.05 4.24
CA ASP A 135 -7.81 3.39 4.74
C ASP A 135 -7.04 3.71 6.02
N SER A 136 -5.76 4.00 5.86
CA SER A 136 -4.83 4.28 6.96
C SER A 136 -5.15 5.58 7.69
N ASN A 137 -5.69 6.59 7.00
CA ASN A 137 -6.11 7.85 7.59
C ASN A 137 -7.26 7.64 8.56
N TYR A 138 -8.22 6.80 8.21
CA TYR A 138 -9.31 6.45 9.12
C TYR A 138 -8.81 5.65 10.32
N GLY A 139 -7.91 4.69 10.12
CA GLY A 139 -7.26 3.97 11.21
C GLY A 139 -6.56 4.89 12.21
N LYS A 140 -5.85 5.91 11.70
CA LYS A 140 -5.24 6.95 12.55
C LYS A 140 -6.30 7.76 13.31
N GLU A 141 -7.35 8.19 12.65
CA GLU A 141 -8.45 8.93 13.31
C GLU A 141 -9.09 8.13 14.44
N LEU A 142 -9.32 6.84 14.24
CA LEU A 142 -9.87 5.97 15.27
C LEU A 142 -8.97 5.95 16.50
N ARG A 143 -7.68 5.70 16.32
CA ARG A 143 -6.71 5.66 17.42
C ARG A 143 -6.62 7.00 18.15
N ASP A 144 -6.48 8.09 17.43
CA ASP A 144 -6.33 9.44 17.98
C ASP A 144 -7.59 9.86 18.76
N SER A 145 -8.77 9.58 18.21
CA SER A 145 -10.06 9.87 18.88
C SER A 145 -10.19 9.14 20.20
N PHE A 146 -10.01 7.81 20.20
CA PHE A 146 -10.13 7.02 21.42
C PHE A 146 -9.01 7.32 22.43
N ASN A 147 -7.80 7.61 21.98
CA ASN A 147 -6.70 7.99 22.85
C ASN A 147 -6.95 9.35 23.54
N SER A 148 -7.65 10.26 22.88
CA SER A 148 -8.09 11.54 23.46
C SER A 148 -9.41 11.47 24.24
N GLY A 149 -10.00 10.28 24.40
CA GLY A 149 -11.26 10.07 25.09
C GLY A 149 -12.49 10.53 24.30
N LYS A 150 -12.38 10.70 23.01
CA LYS A 150 -13.47 11.13 22.11
C LYS A 150 -13.98 9.97 21.27
N ALA A 151 -15.20 10.11 20.74
CA ALA A 151 -15.70 9.23 19.69
C ALA A 151 -15.17 9.71 18.33
N PRO A 152 -14.86 8.79 17.38
CA PRO A 152 -14.55 9.18 16.01
C PRO A 152 -15.77 9.83 15.35
N THR A 153 -15.52 10.83 14.52
CA THR A 153 -16.58 11.62 13.87
C THR A 153 -16.74 11.31 12.39
N SER A 154 -15.70 10.76 11.76
CA SER A 154 -15.71 10.38 10.35
C SER A 154 -16.34 9.00 10.15
N SER A 155 -16.88 8.77 8.96
CA SER A 155 -17.39 7.46 8.54
C SER A 155 -16.34 6.62 7.78
N GLY A 156 -15.18 7.16 7.57
CA GLY A 156 -14.08 6.61 6.79
C GLY A 156 -13.55 7.66 5.81
N ASN A 157 -12.25 7.85 5.78
CA ASN A 157 -11.65 8.94 5.01
C ASN A 157 -11.89 8.79 3.49
N TRP A 158 -11.59 7.62 2.93
CA TRP A 158 -11.73 7.40 1.50
C TRP A 158 -13.17 7.09 1.07
N SER A 159 -14.01 6.54 1.95
CA SER A 159 -15.43 6.37 1.65
C SER A 159 -16.15 7.72 1.51
N GLU A 160 -15.77 8.71 2.30
CA GLU A 160 -16.30 10.08 2.18
C GLU A 160 -15.86 10.76 0.88
N LYS A 161 -14.77 10.31 0.28
CA LYS A 161 -14.27 10.74 -1.04
C LYS A 161 -14.80 9.90 -2.21
N GLY A 162 -15.75 9.01 -1.95
CA GLY A 162 -16.46 8.24 -2.97
C GLY A 162 -15.82 6.92 -3.37
N ILE A 163 -14.87 6.39 -2.57
CA ILE A 163 -14.42 5.01 -2.70
C ILE A 163 -15.44 4.08 -2.04
N SER A 164 -15.82 3.01 -2.72
CA SER A 164 -16.78 2.04 -2.19
C SER A 164 -16.22 1.27 -0.99
N ASN A 165 -17.04 1.05 0.04
CA ASN A 165 -16.62 0.40 1.28
C ASN A 165 -16.11 -1.03 1.07
N ASP A 166 -16.64 -1.76 0.09
CA ASP A 166 -16.18 -3.11 -0.27
C ASP A 166 -14.75 -3.14 -0.85
N LYS A 167 -14.21 -1.97 -1.18
CA LYS A 167 -12.83 -1.78 -1.66
C LYS A 167 -11.89 -1.22 -0.59
N LEU A 168 -12.40 -0.94 0.60
CA LEU A 168 -11.62 -0.35 1.69
C LEU A 168 -11.34 -1.36 2.79
N LEU A 169 -10.10 -1.47 3.21
CA LEU A 169 -9.70 -2.20 4.41
C LEU A 169 -9.53 -1.22 5.55
N TYR A 170 -10.36 -1.37 6.55
CA TYR A 170 -10.27 -0.64 7.80
C TYR A 170 -9.48 -1.45 8.83
N TRP A 171 -8.60 -0.79 9.56
CA TRP A 171 -7.73 -1.43 10.53
C TRP A 171 -7.43 -0.51 11.72
N GLY A 172 -7.19 -1.12 12.89
CA GLY A 172 -6.89 -0.40 14.12
C GLY A 172 -5.39 -0.14 14.30
N GLU A 173 -4.54 -1.12 13.90
CA GLU A 173 -3.09 -1.06 14.08
C GLU A 173 -2.41 -1.92 13.03
N SER A 174 -1.16 -1.60 12.68
CA SER A 174 -0.28 -2.39 11.84
C SER A 174 1.10 -2.55 12.50
N HIS A 175 1.95 -3.40 11.93
CA HIS A 175 3.34 -3.53 12.37
C HIS A 175 4.10 -2.21 12.28
N ASP A 176 3.79 -1.36 11.28
CA ASP A 176 4.42 -0.05 11.13
C ASP A 176 3.96 0.94 12.20
N THR A 177 2.67 1.01 12.51
CA THR A 177 2.21 1.87 13.61
C THR A 177 2.71 1.37 14.96
N TRP A 178 3.01 0.08 15.09
CA TRP A 178 3.60 -0.49 16.29
C TRP A 178 5.10 -0.16 16.41
N SER A 179 5.89 -0.28 15.36
CA SER A 179 7.35 -0.25 15.45
C SER A 179 8.04 0.88 14.71
N ASN A 180 7.47 1.44 13.65
CA ASN A 180 8.26 2.19 12.69
C ASN A 180 7.82 3.65 12.46
N ASN A 181 6.65 4.10 12.89
CA ASN A 181 6.17 5.34 12.32
C ASN A 181 5.53 6.32 13.31
N LYS A 182 6.33 7.30 13.77
CA LYS A 182 5.90 8.43 14.60
C LYS A 182 4.77 9.24 13.95
N ASP A 183 4.82 9.43 12.65
CA ASP A 183 3.88 10.30 11.94
C ASP A 183 2.48 9.70 11.85
N TRP A 184 2.39 8.36 11.94
CA TRP A 184 1.13 7.60 11.89
C TRP A 184 0.59 7.19 13.26
N GLY A 185 1.21 7.70 14.33
CA GLY A 185 0.87 7.41 15.72
C GLY A 185 1.42 6.06 16.17
N PHE A 186 2.24 6.09 17.23
CA PHE A 186 2.74 4.87 17.84
C PHE A 186 1.61 4.14 18.56
N SER A 187 1.10 3.09 17.96
CA SER A 187 0.09 2.26 18.62
C SER A 187 0.65 1.54 19.84
N ASN A 188 1.96 1.23 19.87
CA ASN A 188 2.62 0.62 21.03
C ASN A 188 2.68 1.52 22.27
N GLU A 189 2.47 2.83 22.14
CA GLU A 189 2.37 3.78 23.27
C GLU A 189 0.91 3.97 23.74
N MET A 190 -0.06 3.38 23.05
CA MET A 190 -1.48 3.47 23.37
C MET A 190 -1.91 2.32 24.29
N SER A 191 -2.93 2.56 25.11
CA SER A 191 -3.49 1.48 25.92
C SER A 191 -4.21 0.46 25.05
N GLN A 192 -4.22 -0.81 25.48
CA GLN A 192 -4.93 -1.89 24.77
C GLN A 192 -6.42 -1.53 24.55
N ASN A 193 -7.05 -0.85 25.51
CA ASN A 193 -8.44 -0.40 25.38
C ASN A 193 -8.67 0.55 24.18
N VAL A 194 -7.70 1.42 23.88
CA VAL A 194 -7.75 2.31 22.70
C VAL A 194 -7.71 1.48 21.42
N ILE A 195 -6.79 0.53 21.34
CA ILE A 195 -6.62 -0.34 20.18
C ILE A 195 -7.85 -1.24 19.99
N ASP A 196 -8.37 -1.85 21.06
CA ASP A 196 -9.57 -2.70 20.98
C ASP A 196 -10.80 -1.93 20.47
N ARG A 197 -10.97 -0.68 20.91
CA ARG A 197 -12.05 0.20 20.39
C ARG A 197 -11.85 0.55 18.92
N ALA A 198 -10.62 0.85 18.51
CA ALA A 198 -10.30 1.14 17.12
C ALA A 198 -10.64 -0.06 16.25
N TYR A 199 -10.26 -1.28 16.65
CA TYR A 199 -10.62 -2.50 15.95
C TYR A 199 -12.13 -2.78 15.94
N ALA A 200 -12.83 -2.57 17.06
CA ALA A 200 -14.27 -2.78 17.13
C ALA A 200 -15.02 -1.89 16.13
N VAL A 201 -14.62 -0.63 15.99
CA VAL A 201 -15.22 0.28 15.00
C VAL A 201 -14.78 -0.09 13.58
N ALA A 202 -13.49 -0.37 13.34
CA ALA A 202 -12.99 -0.77 12.04
C ALA A 202 -13.74 -2.03 11.53
N ALA A 203 -13.82 -3.08 12.36
CA ALA A 203 -14.49 -4.34 12.01
C ALA A 203 -16.01 -4.20 11.80
N SER A 204 -16.65 -3.19 12.39
CA SER A 204 -18.09 -2.94 12.18
C SER A 204 -18.42 -2.31 10.82
N ARG A 205 -17.40 -1.93 10.05
CA ARG A 205 -17.55 -1.26 8.75
C ARG A 205 -17.23 -2.16 7.55
N ASN A 206 -16.60 -3.28 7.81
CA ASN A 206 -16.27 -4.29 6.78
C ASN A 206 -17.42 -5.27 6.56
#